data_2111dbba45e53e8944a7b678f9eb64f5
#
_entry.id   2111dbba45e53e8944a7b678f9eb64f5
#
_cell.length_a   1.000
_cell.length_b   1.000
_cell.length_c   1.000
_cell.angle_alpha   90.00
_cell.angle_beta   90.00
_cell.angle_gamma   90.00
#
_symmetry.space_group_name_H-M   'P 1'
#
loop_
_entity.id
_entity.type
_entity.pdbx_description
1 polymer ?
#
loop_
_entity_poly.entity_id
_entity_poly.type
_entity_poly.pdbx_seq_one_letter_code
_entity_poly.pdbx_strand_id
1 'polypeptide(L)'
;MFIGVISDTHKYFNENVKNFLKDVDLVLHAGDFGNIETANKIADFKPLKGVYGNCDGTDIREYHPYIQVLDIEGIKILMMHIGGYPGRYDYRAMQLINAHRPDIFICGHSHILKVIYDNKFNCLTINPGAAGIEGFHVVRTAIRFHIDEGKIHDMEIGEWPKKVIKEE
;
A
#
# COMPACT_ATOMS: atom_id res chain seq x y z
N MET A 1 -0.79 -3.07 16.82
CA MET A 1 -1.76 -2.63 15.77
C MET A 1 -1.72 -3.57 14.59
N PHE A 2 -2.87 -3.95 14.04
CA PHE A 2 -2.95 -4.81 12.85
C PHE A 2 -3.17 -3.95 11.60
N ILE A 3 -2.24 -4.00 10.66
CA ILE A 3 -2.16 -3.10 9.50
C ILE A 3 -2.48 -3.87 8.22
N GLY A 4 -3.35 -3.29 7.39
CA GLY A 4 -3.54 -3.73 6.01
C GLY A 4 -2.85 -2.77 5.05
N VAL A 5 -2.23 -3.28 3.99
CA VAL A 5 -1.57 -2.48 2.95
C VAL A 5 -2.11 -2.86 1.59
N ILE A 6 -2.62 -1.88 0.87
CA ILE A 6 -3.11 -2.02 -0.51
C ILE A 6 -2.62 -0.86 -1.38
N SER A 7 -2.68 -1.03 -2.68
CA SER A 7 -2.36 0.00 -3.67
C SER A 7 -3.08 -0.26 -4.99
N ASP A 8 -3.11 0.74 -5.84
CA ASP A 8 -3.52 0.58 -7.24
C ASP A 8 -4.89 -0.10 -7.38
N THR A 9 -5.85 0.41 -6.62
CA THR A 9 -7.24 -0.06 -6.67
C THR A 9 -7.93 0.33 -7.97
N HIS A 10 -7.58 1.47 -8.58
CA HIS A 10 -8.12 1.94 -9.85
C HIS A 10 -9.64 1.72 -9.97
N LYS A 11 -10.40 2.27 -9.00
CA LYS A 11 -11.87 2.18 -8.89
C LYS A 11 -12.42 0.79 -8.52
N TYR A 12 -11.56 -0.17 -8.18
CA TYR A 12 -11.98 -1.54 -7.86
C TYR A 12 -11.55 -1.96 -6.46
N PHE A 13 -12.53 -2.06 -5.57
CA PHE A 13 -12.36 -2.52 -4.19
C PHE A 13 -13.47 -3.52 -3.87
N ASN A 14 -13.18 -4.81 -3.95
CA ASN A 14 -14.16 -5.89 -3.89
C ASN A 14 -14.17 -6.66 -2.56
N GLU A 15 -15.13 -7.58 -2.44
CA GLU A 15 -15.33 -8.36 -1.23
C GLU A 15 -14.16 -9.28 -0.85
N ASN A 16 -13.38 -9.77 -1.81
CA ASN A 16 -12.19 -10.58 -1.50
C ASN A 16 -11.17 -9.78 -0.68
N VAL A 17 -10.87 -8.56 -1.13
CA VAL A 17 -9.94 -7.66 -0.43
C VAL A 17 -10.51 -7.22 0.92
N LYS A 18 -11.80 -6.88 0.97
CA LYS A 18 -12.48 -6.54 2.23
C LYS A 18 -12.41 -7.68 3.24
N ASN A 19 -12.73 -8.91 2.81
CA ASN A 19 -12.68 -10.08 3.69
C ASN A 19 -11.26 -10.34 4.24
N PHE A 20 -10.24 -10.16 3.40
CA PHE A 20 -8.85 -10.26 3.84
C PHE A 20 -8.48 -9.19 4.87
N LEU A 21 -9.00 -7.98 4.71
CA LEU A 21 -8.72 -6.82 5.58
C LEU A 21 -9.74 -6.63 6.72
N LYS A 22 -10.70 -7.54 6.90
CA LYS A 22 -11.82 -7.33 7.86
C LYS A 22 -11.38 -7.10 9.30
N ASP A 23 -10.26 -7.71 9.71
CA ASP A 23 -9.78 -7.67 11.10
C ASP A 23 -8.66 -6.64 11.33
N VAL A 24 -8.23 -5.91 10.29
CA VAL A 24 -7.19 -4.87 10.47
C VAL A 24 -7.73 -3.64 11.19
N ASP A 25 -6.86 -2.96 11.91
CA ASP A 25 -7.19 -1.72 12.62
C ASP A 25 -7.06 -0.49 11.71
N LEU A 26 -6.16 -0.56 10.73
CA LEU A 26 -5.82 0.54 9.84
C LEU A 26 -5.47 0.01 8.46
N VAL A 27 -5.98 0.66 7.42
CA VAL A 27 -5.58 0.43 6.03
C VAL A 27 -4.63 1.54 5.58
N LEU A 28 -3.49 1.15 5.02
CA LEU A 28 -2.55 2.01 4.31
C LEU A 28 -2.74 1.82 2.80
N HIS A 29 -3.00 2.90 2.07
CA HIS A 29 -3.18 2.86 0.62
C HIS A 29 -2.05 3.64 -0.07
N ALA A 30 -1.26 2.96 -0.88
CA ALA A 30 -0.07 3.51 -1.52
C ALA A 30 -0.33 4.22 -2.86
N GLY A 31 -1.54 4.69 -3.09
CA GLY A 31 -1.89 5.54 -4.25
C GLY A 31 -2.60 4.83 -5.39
N ASP A 32 -3.06 5.65 -6.35
CA ASP A 32 -3.91 5.23 -7.47
C ASP A 32 -5.22 4.59 -7.00
N PHE A 33 -5.98 5.36 -6.22
CA PHE A 33 -7.36 5.01 -5.83
C PHE A 33 -8.29 4.90 -7.04
N GLY A 34 -8.11 5.81 -7.99
CA GLY A 34 -8.88 5.89 -9.21
C GLY A 34 -10.01 6.92 -9.18
N ASN A 35 -10.75 7.02 -8.08
CA ASN A 35 -11.76 8.04 -7.83
C ASN A 35 -12.06 8.19 -6.35
N ILE A 36 -12.76 9.29 -6.00
CA ILE A 36 -13.08 9.60 -4.61
C ILE A 36 -14.06 8.58 -4.00
N GLU A 37 -14.96 8.01 -4.80
CA GLU A 37 -15.92 7.01 -4.35
C GLU A 37 -15.21 5.75 -3.82
N THR A 38 -14.12 5.35 -4.47
CA THR A 38 -13.30 4.22 -4.01
C THR A 38 -12.58 4.55 -2.70
N ALA A 39 -11.99 5.75 -2.59
CA ALA A 39 -11.38 6.20 -1.36
C ALA A 39 -12.39 6.23 -0.21
N ASN A 40 -13.59 6.75 -0.44
CA ASN A 40 -14.66 6.78 0.55
C ASN A 40 -15.11 5.37 0.95
N LYS A 41 -15.27 4.45 0.02
CA LYS A 41 -15.60 3.04 0.33
C LYS A 41 -14.58 2.38 1.23
N ILE A 42 -13.30 2.67 1.03
CA ILE A 42 -12.23 2.14 1.88
C ILE A 42 -12.28 2.82 3.25
N ALA A 43 -12.45 4.13 3.31
CA ALA A 43 -12.53 4.89 4.55
C ALA A 43 -13.75 4.54 5.41
N ASP A 44 -14.88 4.25 4.78
CA ASP A 44 -16.10 3.77 5.46
C ASP A 44 -15.92 2.35 6.02
N PHE A 45 -15.09 1.55 5.36
CA PHE A 45 -14.80 0.18 5.76
C PHE A 45 -13.82 0.11 6.94
N LYS A 46 -12.72 0.87 6.90
CA LYS A 46 -11.67 0.90 7.92
C LYS A 46 -11.01 2.28 8.01
N PRO A 47 -10.45 2.65 9.17
CA PRO A 47 -9.56 3.80 9.24
C PRO A 47 -8.52 3.73 8.11
N LEU A 48 -8.34 4.84 7.39
CA LEU A 48 -7.52 4.92 6.18
C LEU A 48 -6.47 6.01 6.30
N LYS A 49 -5.24 5.67 5.97
CA LYS A 49 -4.17 6.61 5.64
C LYS A 49 -3.66 6.28 4.23
N GLY A 50 -3.56 7.28 3.38
CA GLY A 50 -3.15 7.06 1.99
C GLY A 50 -2.30 8.19 1.45
N VAL A 51 -1.67 7.93 0.32
CA VAL A 51 -1.03 8.92 -0.54
C VAL A 51 -1.71 8.90 -1.90
N TYR A 52 -1.67 10.01 -2.62
CA TYR A 52 -2.17 9.99 -4.00
C TYR A 52 -1.13 9.38 -4.95
N GLY A 53 -1.62 8.74 -6.02
CA GLY A 53 -0.81 8.25 -7.12
C GLY A 53 -0.85 9.15 -8.35
N ASN A 54 -0.12 8.78 -9.39
CA ASN A 54 -0.04 9.56 -10.63
C ASN A 54 -1.36 9.60 -11.42
N CYS A 55 -2.23 8.61 -11.25
CA CYS A 55 -3.56 8.57 -11.88
C CYS A 55 -4.64 9.29 -11.06
N ASP A 56 -4.36 9.69 -9.82
CA ASP A 56 -5.32 10.34 -8.95
C ASP A 56 -5.49 11.83 -9.27
N GLY A 57 -6.73 12.27 -9.34
CA GLY A 57 -7.11 13.65 -9.60
C GLY A 57 -7.14 14.53 -8.33
N THR A 58 -7.60 15.77 -8.53
CA THR A 58 -7.65 16.80 -7.48
C THR A 58 -8.49 16.37 -6.26
N ASP A 59 -9.60 15.69 -6.50
CA ASP A 59 -10.49 15.16 -5.47
C ASP A 59 -9.80 14.22 -4.46
N ILE A 60 -8.87 13.37 -4.95
CA ILE A 60 -8.05 12.51 -4.09
C ILE A 60 -6.93 13.32 -3.43
N ARG A 61 -6.26 14.19 -4.18
CA ARG A 61 -5.09 14.95 -3.71
C ARG A 61 -5.42 15.94 -2.59
N GLU A 62 -6.65 16.37 -2.48
CA GLU A 62 -7.11 17.23 -1.38
C GLU A 62 -7.11 16.50 -0.02
N TYR A 63 -7.32 15.19 -0.01
CA TYR A 63 -7.44 14.39 1.22
C TYR A 63 -6.24 13.48 1.49
N HIS A 64 -5.46 13.15 0.46
CA HIS A 64 -4.32 12.27 0.54
C HIS A 64 -3.07 12.98 0.01
N PRO A 65 -2.03 13.16 0.83
CA PRO A 65 -0.82 13.88 0.44
C PRO A 65 0.04 13.07 -0.55
N TYR A 66 1.05 13.71 -1.13
CA TYR A 66 2.04 13.06 -1.98
C TYR A 66 2.89 12.03 -1.23
N ILE A 67 3.28 12.36 0.01
CA ILE A 67 4.00 11.48 0.92
C ILE A 67 3.34 11.49 2.29
N GLN A 68 3.45 10.38 3.02
CA GLN A 68 3.14 10.33 4.44
C GLN A 68 4.29 9.73 5.23
N VAL A 69 4.54 10.30 6.40
CA VAL A 69 5.43 9.73 7.41
C VAL A 69 4.58 9.47 8.64
N LEU A 70 4.51 8.22 9.05
CA LEU A 70 3.71 7.76 10.18
C LEU A 70 4.62 7.13 11.24
N ASP A 71 4.30 7.33 12.51
CA ASP A 71 4.86 6.54 13.59
C ASP A 71 3.74 5.66 14.17
N ILE A 72 3.92 4.35 14.09
CA ILE A 72 2.97 3.37 14.58
C ILE A 72 3.68 2.44 15.56
N GLU A 73 3.39 2.61 16.83
CA GLU A 73 3.96 1.79 17.91
C GLU A 73 5.49 1.66 17.84
N GLY A 74 6.16 2.78 17.55
CA GLY A 74 7.61 2.87 17.47
C GLY A 74 8.22 2.46 16.11
N ILE A 75 7.40 2.12 15.13
CA ILE A 75 7.81 1.87 13.74
C ILE A 75 7.54 3.10 12.90
N LYS A 76 8.58 3.65 12.29
CA LYS A 76 8.46 4.75 11.34
C LYS A 76 8.17 4.23 9.93
N ILE A 77 7.06 4.64 9.36
CA ILE A 77 6.62 4.27 8.02
C ILE A 77 6.67 5.50 7.12
N LEU A 78 7.41 5.40 6.01
CA LEU A 78 7.37 6.35 4.91
C LEU A 78 6.56 5.74 3.78
N MET A 79 5.57 6.48 3.27
CA MET A 79 4.73 6.02 2.17
C MET A 79 4.70 7.05 1.05
N MET A 80 4.86 6.59 -0.18
CA MET A 80 4.66 7.34 -1.43
C MET A 80 4.29 6.37 -2.56
N HIS A 81 3.69 6.88 -3.64
CA HIS A 81 3.20 6.01 -4.71
C HIS A 81 4.33 5.44 -5.59
N ILE A 82 5.16 6.30 -6.18
CA ILE A 82 6.25 5.89 -7.08
C ILE A 82 7.55 5.77 -6.28
N GLY A 83 7.96 4.54 -5.99
CA GLY A 83 9.08 4.32 -5.08
C GLY A 83 10.22 3.45 -5.63
N GLY A 84 9.91 2.45 -6.41
CA GLY A 84 10.89 1.45 -6.83
C GLY A 84 11.17 0.42 -5.73
N TYR A 85 12.39 -0.10 -5.68
CA TYR A 85 12.80 -1.16 -4.77
C TYR A 85 14.32 -1.12 -4.51
N PRO A 86 14.85 -1.86 -3.54
CA PRO A 86 16.28 -1.87 -3.25
C PRO A 86 17.14 -2.08 -4.49
N GLY A 87 18.09 -1.17 -4.71
CA GLY A 87 18.96 -1.14 -5.88
C GLY A 87 18.38 -0.44 -7.10
N ARG A 88 17.09 -0.14 -7.10
CA ARG A 88 16.38 0.57 -8.18
C ARG A 88 15.28 1.50 -7.64
N TYR A 89 15.57 2.22 -6.59
CA TYR A 89 14.65 3.25 -6.11
C TYR A 89 14.50 4.38 -7.12
N ASP A 90 13.27 4.92 -7.20
CA ASP A 90 13.06 6.24 -7.77
C ASP A 90 13.96 7.25 -7.04
N TYR A 91 14.49 8.23 -7.77
CA TYR A 91 15.45 9.20 -7.21
C TYR A 91 14.88 9.95 -6.01
N ARG A 92 13.62 10.40 -6.10
CA ARG A 92 12.97 11.11 -5.01
C ARG A 92 12.69 10.21 -3.81
N ALA A 93 12.30 8.97 -4.07
CA ALA A 93 12.12 7.97 -3.01
C ALA A 93 13.42 7.73 -2.24
N MET A 94 14.53 7.59 -2.94
CA MET A 94 15.84 7.40 -2.32
C MET A 94 16.23 8.60 -1.45
N GLN A 95 15.99 9.83 -1.91
CA GLN A 95 16.23 11.03 -1.11
C GLN A 95 15.40 11.05 0.16
N LEU A 96 14.10 10.70 0.07
CA LEU A 96 13.20 10.68 1.22
C LEU A 96 13.53 9.55 2.20
N ILE A 97 13.86 8.36 1.72
CA ILE A 97 14.34 7.26 2.57
C ILE A 97 15.60 7.67 3.33
N ASN A 98 16.54 8.30 2.65
CA ASN A 98 17.78 8.76 3.29
C ASN A 98 17.53 9.88 4.33
N ALA A 99 16.61 10.78 4.06
CA ALA A 99 16.26 11.90 4.95
C ALA A 99 15.47 11.44 6.18
N HIS A 100 14.47 10.59 6.00
CA HIS A 100 13.56 10.17 7.05
C HIS A 100 14.01 8.93 7.83
N ARG A 101 14.87 8.10 7.22
CA ARG A 101 15.33 6.84 7.84
C ARG A 101 14.16 5.98 8.36
N PRO A 102 13.19 5.61 7.50
CA PRO A 102 12.06 4.82 7.93
C PRO A 102 12.47 3.38 8.24
N ASP A 103 11.72 2.72 9.11
CA ASP A 103 11.81 1.27 9.35
C ASP A 103 11.09 0.50 8.24
N ILE A 104 10.00 1.08 7.71
CA ILE A 104 9.24 0.55 6.58
C ILE A 104 9.09 1.64 5.51
N PHE A 105 9.36 1.29 4.25
CA PHE A 105 9.02 2.09 3.08
C PHE A 105 7.95 1.38 2.27
N ILE A 106 6.81 2.05 2.03
CA ILE A 106 5.68 1.51 1.29
C ILE A 106 5.49 2.31 0.00
N CYS A 107 5.38 1.61 -1.12
CA CYS A 107 5.06 2.21 -2.42
C CYS A 107 4.13 1.28 -3.24
N GLY A 108 3.71 1.76 -4.40
CA GLY A 108 2.85 1.03 -5.35
C GLY A 108 3.35 1.19 -6.79
N HIS A 109 2.47 1.58 -7.70
CA HIS A 109 2.71 1.95 -9.08
C HIS A 109 3.11 0.80 -10.02
N SER A 110 4.05 -0.06 -9.66
CA SER A 110 4.48 -1.17 -10.53
C SER A 110 3.45 -2.29 -10.65
N HIS A 111 2.46 -2.35 -9.78
CA HIS A 111 1.50 -3.45 -9.62
C HIS A 111 2.15 -4.80 -9.28
N ILE A 112 3.41 -4.81 -8.88
CA ILE A 112 4.18 -6.02 -8.59
C ILE A 112 4.43 -6.11 -7.09
N LEU A 113 3.95 -7.19 -6.48
CA LEU A 113 4.21 -7.51 -5.08
C LEU A 113 5.71 -7.66 -4.83
N LYS A 114 6.23 -6.89 -3.88
CA LYS A 114 7.62 -7.01 -3.39
C LYS A 114 7.65 -6.75 -1.89
N VAL A 115 8.33 -7.62 -1.16
CA VAL A 115 8.66 -7.45 0.25
C VAL A 115 10.14 -7.75 0.39
N ILE A 116 10.97 -6.73 0.52
CA ILE A 116 12.44 -6.86 0.47
C ILE A 116 13.04 -5.99 1.59
N TYR A 117 13.85 -6.62 2.44
CA TYR A 117 14.64 -5.86 3.41
C TYR A 117 15.91 -5.28 2.76
N ASP A 118 16.06 -3.97 2.88
CA ASP A 118 17.22 -3.24 2.37
C ASP A 118 18.25 -3.04 3.49
N ASN A 119 19.35 -3.80 3.41
CA ASN A 119 20.43 -3.71 4.39
C ASN A 119 21.18 -2.36 4.35
N LYS A 120 21.18 -1.67 3.19
CA LYS A 120 21.85 -0.37 3.05
C LYS A 120 21.15 0.72 3.87
N PHE A 121 19.83 0.71 3.91
CA PHE A 121 19.04 1.69 4.63
C PHE A 121 18.41 1.15 5.91
N ASN A 122 18.61 -0.13 6.24
CA ASN A 122 17.94 -0.83 7.34
C ASN A 122 16.44 -0.62 7.31
N CYS A 123 15.84 -0.85 6.15
CA CYS A 123 14.45 -0.54 5.86
C CYS A 123 13.77 -1.72 5.17
N LEU A 124 12.57 -2.08 5.63
CA LEU A 124 11.72 -3.04 4.92
C LEU A 124 10.96 -2.31 3.82
N THR A 125 11.27 -2.63 2.56
CA THR A 125 10.53 -2.08 1.41
C THR A 125 9.37 -2.98 1.05
N ILE A 126 8.18 -2.40 1.01
CA ILE A 126 6.92 -3.09 0.71
C ILE A 126 6.25 -2.43 -0.50
N ASN A 127 5.96 -3.23 -1.51
CA ASN A 127 4.97 -2.91 -2.53
C ASN A 127 3.88 -4.01 -2.45
N PRO A 128 2.63 -3.67 -2.11
CA PRO A 128 1.59 -4.68 -1.92
C PRO A 128 1.09 -5.27 -3.25
N GLY A 129 1.61 -4.81 -4.39
CA GLY A 129 1.03 -5.08 -5.70
C GLY A 129 -0.27 -4.34 -5.92
N ALA A 130 -1.01 -4.66 -6.96
CA ALA A 130 -2.29 -4.04 -7.24
C ALA A 130 -3.45 -4.82 -6.60
N ALA A 131 -4.29 -4.12 -5.84
CA ALA A 131 -5.53 -4.68 -5.33
C ALA A 131 -6.67 -4.63 -6.38
N GLY A 132 -6.53 -3.77 -7.39
CA GLY A 132 -7.46 -3.60 -8.50
C GLY A 132 -7.18 -4.52 -9.69
N ILE A 133 -7.97 -4.32 -10.75
CA ILE A 133 -7.95 -5.14 -11.96
C ILE A 133 -7.32 -4.45 -13.18
N GLU A 134 -7.00 -3.17 -13.08
CA GLU A 134 -6.42 -2.38 -14.17
C GLU A 134 -4.89 -2.52 -14.19
N GLY A 135 -4.30 -2.73 -15.38
CA GLY A 135 -2.86 -2.84 -15.57
C GLY A 135 -2.41 -4.19 -16.14
N PHE A 136 -1.10 -4.45 -16.15
CA PHE A 136 -0.50 -5.64 -16.76
C PHE A 136 -0.29 -6.82 -15.80
N HIS A 137 -0.55 -6.63 -14.49
CA HIS A 137 -0.45 -7.71 -13.50
C HIS A 137 -1.46 -8.83 -13.77
N VAL A 138 -1.13 -10.05 -13.36
CA VAL A 138 -1.99 -11.23 -13.58
C VAL A 138 -2.76 -11.66 -12.34
N VAL A 139 -2.29 -11.26 -11.17
CA VAL A 139 -2.92 -11.50 -9.86
C VAL A 139 -3.11 -10.20 -9.11
N ARG A 140 -4.18 -10.10 -8.34
CA ARG A 140 -4.42 -9.02 -7.38
C ARG A 140 -3.82 -9.41 -6.04
N THR A 141 -3.22 -8.47 -5.34
CA THR A 141 -2.57 -8.74 -4.06
C THR A 141 -2.86 -7.68 -3.01
N ALA A 142 -2.75 -8.06 -1.76
CA ALA A 142 -2.76 -7.20 -0.59
C ALA A 142 -1.88 -7.81 0.49
N ILE A 143 -1.45 -6.98 1.44
CA ILE A 143 -0.61 -7.41 2.56
C ILE A 143 -1.29 -7.03 3.86
N ARG A 144 -1.10 -7.82 4.92
CA ARG A 144 -1.44 -7.44 6.28
C ARG A 144 -0.37 -7.97 7.25
N PHE A 145 -0.12 -7.23 8.31
CA PHE A 145 0.86 -7.59 9.34
C PHE A 145 0.57 -6.87 10.65
N HIS A 146 1.16 -7.38 11.74
CA HIS A 146 1.08 -6.75 13.05
C HIS A 146 2.31 -5.89 13.34
N ILE A 147 2.09 -4.80 14.05
CA ILE A 147 3.13 -4.00 14.70
C ILE A 147 2.82 -3.97 16.18
N ASP A 148 3.76 -4.45 17.01
CA ASP A 148 3.68 -4.42 18.45
C ASP A 148 5.07 -4.12 19.03
N GLU A 149 5.15 -3.16 19.93
CA GLU A 149 6.37 -2.81 20.66
C GLU A 149 7.60 -2.65 19.75
N GLY A 150 7.45 -1.96 18.62
CA GLY A 150 8.52 -1.72 17.67
C GLY A 150 8.92 -2.94 16.82
N LYS A 151 8.08 -3.97 16.77
CA LYS A 151 8.32 -5.19 15.97
C LYS A 151 7.21 -5.44 14.98
N ILE A 152 7.62 -5.91 13.81
CA ILE A 152 6.71 -6.36 12.74
C ILE A 152 6.64 -7.88 12.79
N HIS A 153 5.45 -8.46 12.77
CA HIS A 153 5.27 -9.90 12.78
C HIS A 153 3.99 -10.35 12.07
N ASP A 154 3.88 -11.66 11.83
CA ASP A 154 2.72 -12.31 11.25
C ASP A 154 2.26 -11.66 9.92
N MET A 155 3.21 -11.42 9.02
CA MET A 155 2.91 -10.89 7.69
C MET A 155 2.24 -11.96 6.82
N GLU A 156 1.11 -11.58 6.25
CA GLU A 156 0.34 -12.42 5.35
C GLU A 156 0.11 -11.71 4.02
N ILE A 157 0.08 -12.46 2.94
CA ILE A 157 -0.21 -12.01 1.58
C ILE A 157 -1.54 -12.60 1.15
N GLY A 158 -2.49 -11.75 0.78
CA GLY A 158 -3.70 -12.15 0.06
C GLY A 158 -3.43 -12.10 -1.45
N GLU A 159 -3.87 -13.15 -2.16
CA GLU A 159 -3.72 -13.25 -3.60
C GLU A 159 -5.01 -13.76 -4.25
N TRP A 160 -5.43 -13.12 -5.34
CA TRP A 160 -6.65 -13.46 -6.06
C TRP A 160 -6.44 -13.36 -7.57
N PRO A 161 -7.17 -14.15 -8.38
CA PRO A 161 -7.16 -13.98 -9.83
C PRO A 161 -7.58 -12.55 -10.22
N LYS A 162 -6.92 -11.98 -11.20
CA LYS A 162 -7.31 -10.67 -11.74
C LYS A 162 -8.69 -10.72 -12.40
N LYS A 163 -8.97 -11.80 -13.17
CA LYS A 163 -10.27 -12.04 -13.79
C LYS A 163 -11.15 -12.80 -12.80
N VAL A 164 -12.34 -12.25 -12.52
CA VAL A 164 -13.40 -13.01 -11.88
C VAL A 164 -13.87 -14.03 -12.91
N ILE A 165 -13.54 -15.30 -12.70
CA ILE A 165 -14.17 -16.39 -13.47
C ILE A 165 -15.63 -16.39 -12.99
N LYS A 166 -16.55 -15.94 -13.86
CA LYS A 166 -17.97 -16.22 -13.64
C LYS A 166 -18.10 -17.72 -13.79
N GLU A 167 -18.36 -18.42 -12.69
CA GLU A 167 -18.89 -19.76 -12.76
C GLU A 167 -20.24 -19.65 -13.48
N GLU A 168 -20.34 -20.29 -14.64
CA GLU A 168 -21.60 -20.44 -15.38
C GLU A 168 -22.51 -21.43 -14.65
#